data_c1b31f363b42fe48d5a64bb4c29d441f
#
_entry.id   c1b31f363b42fe48d5a64bb4c29d441f
#
_cell.length_a   1.000
_cell.length_b   1.000
_cell.length_c   1.000
_cell.angle_alpha   90.00
_cell.angle_beta   90.00
_cell.angle_gamma   90.00
#
_symmetry.space_group_name_H-M   'P 1'
#
loop_
_entity.id
_entity.type
_entity.pdbx_description
1 polymer ?
#
loop_
_entity_poly.entity_id
_entity_poly.type
_entity_poly.pdbx_seq_one_letter_code
_entity_poly.pdbx_strand_id
1 'polypeptide(L)'
;MRRNKFLFLFLLCLTFPAGAQFASVPADARSCALGGVRDYVDGSRHVSIDYRHGFMLSEMSTRSIEAAFPLGRMGSVVARYSHFGDHDYAEQQASAGYYMSLNDWLSMGVAGRYLRLGTSDGHYLPQQWLALVVAAKATLSPSLYFTGQTGTRPWDEERPWQMSLEMGYRPVNHLLALVEVESEECLRMHCGAEYCYREHYFLRAGFSTAPLALSFGVGARFGNYSIDIAAADYQSLGITPQISLALWF
;
A
#
# COMPACT_ATOMS: atom_id res chain seq x y z
N MET A 1 -3.47 -8.64 43.02
CA MET A 1 -3.54 -7.30 42.42
C MET A 1 -2.80 -7.13 41.09
N ARG A 2 -2.46 -8.16 40.31
CA ARG A 2 -1.72 -8.05 39.04
C ARG A 2 -2.58 -8.22 37.76
N ARG A 3 -3.85 -8.65 37.91
CA ARG A 3 -4.73 -9.01 36.74
C ARG A 3 -5.42 -7.82 36.08
N ASN A 4 -5.54 -6.67 36.75
CA ASN A 4 -6.26 -5.51 36.20
C ASN A 4 -5.40 -4.56 35.35
N LYS A 5 -4.06 -4.68 35.40
CA LYS A 5 -3.17 -3.82 34.60
C LYS A 5 -3.16 -4.19 33.10
N PHE A 6 -3.34 -5.47 32.79
CA PHE A 6 -3.45 -5.92 31.40
C PHE A 6 -4.79 -5.52 30.75
N LEU A 7 -5.89 -5.55 31.54
CA LEU A 7 -7.20 -5.11 31.05
C LEU A 7 -7.21 -3.60 30.77
N PHE A 8 -6.53 -2.81 31.60
CA PHE A 8 -6.43 -1.36 31.43
C PHE A 8 -5.56 -0.98 30.23
N LEU A 9 -4.48 -1.73 29.98
CA LEU A 9 -3.65 -1.55 28.79
C LEU A 9 -4.39 -1.92 27.48
N PHE A 10 -5.23 -2.96 27.55
CA PHE A 10 -6.07 -3.39 26.41
C PHE A 10 -7.22 -2.40 26.15
N LEU A 11 -7.80 -1.79 27.20
CA LEU A 11 -8.82 -0.74 27.05
C LEU A 11 -8.24 0.59 26.54
N LEU A 12 -6.97 0.89 26.86
CA LEU A 12 -6.31 2.12 26.38
C LEU A 12 -6.02 2.08 24.87
N CYS A 13 -5.94 0.90 24.28
CA CYS A 13 -5.81 0.72 22.83
C CYS A 13 -7.11 0.91 22.04
N LEU A 14 -8.27 1.09 22.73
CA LEU A 14 -9.58 1.17 22.09
C LEU A 14 -10.13 2.59 21.90
N THR A 15 -9.40 3.63 22.33
CA THR A 15 -9.87 5.03 22.23
C THR A 15 -8.91 5.89 21.40
N PHE A 16 -8.69 5.52 20.16
CA PHE A 16 -8.08 6.46 19.21
C PHE A 16 -9.18 7.07 18.35
N PRO A 17 -9.23 8.43 18.22
CA PRO A 17 -10.11 9.07 17.26
C PRO A 17 -9.67 8.57 15.86
N ALA A 18 -10.62 8.01 15.13
CA ALA A 18 -10.42 7.60 13.76
C ALA A 18 -10.31 8.85 12.87
N GLY A 19 -9.13 9.41 12.78
CA GLY A 19 -8.79 10.38 11.76
C GLY A 19 -8.54 9.65 10.44
N ALA A 20 -9.61 9.26 9.76
CA ALA A 20 -9.55 8.39 8.58
C ALA A 20 -9.28 9.14 7.26
N GLN A 21 -8.77 10.37 7.30
CA GLN A 21 -8.42 11.11 6.08
C GLN A 21 -7.15 10.54 5.47
N PHE A 22 -7.19 10.22 4.17
CA PHE A 22 -6.09 9.67 3.40
C PHE A 22 -5.45 8.42 4.03
N ALA A 23 -6.29 7.55 4.58
CA ALA A 23 -5.83 6.28 5.14
C ALA A 23 -4.99 5.50 4.10
N SER A 24 -3.93 4.89 4.57
CA SER A 24 -3.08 4.06 3.73
C SER A 24 -3.87 2.84 3.20
N VAL A 25 -4.16 2.86 1.93
CA VAL A 25 -4.88 1.80 1.21
C VAL A 25 -3.87 0.98 0.41
N PRO A 26 -4.05 -0.37 0.31
CA PRO A 26 -3.24 -1.18 -0.59
C PRO A 26 -3.21 -0.61 -2.00
N ALA A 27 -2.02 -0.54 -2.58
CA ALA A 27 -1.82 0.08 -3.87
C ALA A 27 -2.55 -0.65 -4.99
N ASP A 28 -2.52 -1.97 -4.97
CA ASP A 28 -3.06 -2.87 -5.98
C ASP A 28 -3.60 -4.15 -5.33
N ALA A 29 -4.21 -5.03 -6.12
CA ALA A 29 -4.75 -6.29 -5.64
C ALA A 29 -3.64 -7.24 -5.12
N ARG A 30 -2.42 -7.16 -5.64
CA ARG A 30 -1.28 -7.92 -5.12
C ARG A 30 -0.94 -7.50 -3.70
N SER A 31 -0.77 -6.20 -3.46
CA SER A 31 -0.54 -5.64 -2.13
C SER A 31 -1.68 -5.97 -1.16
N CYS A 32 -2.92 -5.85 -1.61
CA CYS A 32 -4.10 -6.24 -0.83
C CYS A 32 -4.03 -7.70 -0.37
N ALA A 33 -3.74 -8.63 -1.30
CA ALA A 33 -3.62 -10.05 -1.01
C ALA A 33 -2.47 -10.40 -0.04
N LEU A 34 -1.44 -9.57 0.00
CA LEU A 34 -0.26 -9.70 0.87
C LEU A 34 -0.42 -8.96 2.22
N GLY A 35 -1.66 -8.69 2.65
CA GLY A 35 -1.94 -8.04 3.92
C GLY A 35 -1.81 -6.52 3.90
N GLY A 36 -1.67 -5.91 2.73
CA GLY A 36 -1.50 -4.47 2.58
C GLY A 36 -0.04 -4.00 2.56
N VAL A 37 0.91 -4.94 2.43
CA VAL A 37 2.34 -4.61 2.30
C VAL A 37 2.55 -3.64 1.13
N ARG A 38 3.34 -2.59 1.35
CA ARG A 38 3.66 -1.59 0.33
C ARG A 38 4.84 -2.05 -0.49
N ASP A 39 4.59 -2.47 -1.71
CA ASP A 39 5.67 -2.87 -2.60
C ASP A 39 6.52 -1.67 -3.04
N TYR A 40 7.83 -1.84 -3.00
CA TYR A 40 8.76 -0.86 -3.55
C TYR A 40 8.77 -0.99 -5.07
N VAL A 41 8.58 0.12 -5.77
CA VAL A 41 8.60 0.13 -7.23
C VAL A 41 9.97 -0.31 -7.74
N ASP A 42 10.01 -1.40 -8.46
CA ASP A 42 11.24 -2.00 -9.01
C ASP A 42 11.74 -1.31 -10.29
N GLY A 43 11.04 -0.29 -10.76
CA GLY A 43 11.38 0.44 -11.99
C GLY A 43 11.04 -0.28 -13.27
N SER A 44 10.31 -1.36 -13.23
CA SER A 44 9.83 -2.06 -14.42
C SER A 44 8.83 -1.20 -15.20
N ARG A 45 8.89 -1.29 -16.54
CA ARG A 45 8.00 -0.50 -17.40
C ARG A 45 6.60 -1.10 -17.44
N HIS A 46 5.63 -0.40 -16.87
CA HIS A 46 4.24 -0.85 -16.86
C HIS A 46 3.24 0.30 -16.73
N VAL A 47 2.01 -0.01 -17.08
CA VAL A 47 0.82 0.78 -16.74
C VAL A 47 -0.18 -0.15 -16.09
N SER A 48 -0.74 0.24 -14.94
CA SER A 48 -1.76 -0.53 -14.24
C SER A 48 -2.99 0.31 -13.94
N ILE A 49 -4.12 -0.35 -13.85
CA ILE A 49 -5.38 0.18 -13.36
C ILE A 49 -5.90 -0.73 -12.25
N ASP A 50 -6.45 -0.11 -11.20
CA ASP A 50 -6.92 -0.81 -10.02
C ASP A 50 -8.30 -0.33 -9.64
N TYR A 51 -9.13 -1.27 -9.18
CA TYR A 51 -10.43 -1.00 -8.60
C TYR A 51 -10.58 -1.77 -7.29
N ARG A 52 -10.86 -1.05 -6.22
CA ARG A 52 -11.15 -1.59 -4.88
C ARG A 52 -12.56 -1.20 -4.49
N HIS A 53 -13.35 -2.17 -4.07
CA HIS A 53 -14.72 -1.96 -3.60
C HIS A 53 -14.77 -2.10 -2.08
N GLY A 54 -14.59 -0.99 -1.37
CA GLY A 54 -14.44 -0.98 0.09
C GLY A 54 -15.70 -1.48 0.79
N PHE A 55 -15.57 -2.57 1.56
CA PHE A 55 -16.65 -3.16 2.37
C PHE A 55 -17.94 -3.44 1.61
N MET A 56 -17.85 -3.69 0.31
CA MET A 56 -19.01 -3.85 -0.60
C MET A 56 -19.93 -2.62 -0.66
N LEU A 57 -19.38 -1.42 -0.36
CA LEU A 57 -20.08 -0.14 -0.44
C LEU A 57 -19.54 0.69 -1.61
N SER A 58 -20.43 1.16 -2.48
CA SER A 58 -20.04 1.95 -3.68
C SER A 58 -19.37 3.26 -3.32
N GLU A 59 -19.82 3.88 -2.23
CA GLU A 59 -19.31 5.15 -1.69
C GLU A 59 -17.87 5.02 -1.14
N MET A 60 -17.45 3.79 -0.81
CA MET A 60 -16.11 3.49 -0.32
C MET A 60 -15.20 2.85 -1.39
N SER A 61 -15.51 3.07 -2.65
CA SER A 61 -14.70 2.54 -3.75
C SER A 61 -13.46 3.41 -4.00
N THR A 62 -12.36 2.75 -4.35
CA THR A 62 -11.12 3.40 -4.80
C THR A 62 -10.82 2.99 -6.22
N ARG A 63 -10.45 3.94 -7.05
CA ARG A 63 -10.00 3.72 -8.43
C ARG A 63 -8.62 4.32 -8.55
N SER A 64 -7.67 3.60 -9.12
CA SER A 64 -6.33 4.13 -9.33
C SER A 64 -5.75 3.73 -10.67
N ILE A 65 -4.84 4.56 -11.13
CA ILE A 65 -3.99 4.29 -12.28
C ILE A 65 -2.55 4.60 -11.89
N GLU A 66 -1.64 3.74 -12.30
CA GLU A 66 -0.22 3.91 -12.10
C GLU A 66 0.52 3.69 -13.42
N ALA A 67 1.59 4.43 -13.62
CA ALA A 67 2.49 4.26 -14.76
C ALA A 67 3.94 4.38 -14.27
N ALA A 68 4.78 3.41 -14.62
CA ALA A 68 6.19 3.39 -14.33
C ALA A 68 7.00 3.33 -15.64
N PHE A 69 8.02 4.17 -15.72
CA PHE A 69 8.88 4.29 -16.90
C PHE A 69 10.36 4.31 -16.48
N PRO A 70 11.15 3.30 -16.88
CA PRO A 70 12.59 3.32 -16.68
C PRO A 70 13.24 4.35 -17.59
N LEU A 71 14.17 5.13 -17.06
CA LEU A 71 15.01 6.08 -17.77
C LEU A 71 16.41 5.49 -18.07
N GLY A 72 16.48 4.20 -18.29
CA GLY A 72 17.73 3.47 -18.49
C GLY A 72 18.60 3.49 -17.24
N ARG A 73 19.86 3.94 -17.38
CA ARG A 73 20.80 4.02 -16.24
C ARG A 73 20.48 5.15 -15.24
N MET A 74 19.59 6.06 -15.60
CA MET A 74 19.24 7.20 -14.73
C MET A 74 18.21 6.87 -13.67
N GLY A 75 17.64 5.65 -13.68
CA GLY A 75 16.59 5.26 -12.73
C GLY A 75 15.22 5.13 -13.39
N SER A 76 14.16 5.32 -12.63
CA SER A 76 12.76 5.22 -13.09
C SER A 76 11.90 6.34 -12.53
N VAL A 77 10.88 6.72 -13.29
CA VAL A 77 9.82 7.65 -12.88
C VAL A 77 8.54 6.86 -12.73
N VAL A 78 7.81 7.12 -11.63
CA VAL A 78 6.51 6.53 -11.36
C VAL A 78 5.51 7.64 -11.13
N ALA A 79 4.37 7.57 -11.76
CA ALA A 79 3.25 8.47 -11.56
C ALA A 79 2.01 7.64 -11.17
N ARG A 80 1.28 8.08 -10.17
CA ARG A 80 0.05 7.44 -9.73
C ARG A 80 -1.02 8.47 -9.44
N TYR A 81 -2.24 8.15 -9.83
CA TYR A 81 -3.44 8.87 -9.44
C TYR A 81 -4.42 7.91 -8.79
N SER A 82 -5.04 8.32 -7.69
CA SER A 82 -6.10 7.57 -7.04
C SER A 82 -7.27 8.49 -6.67
N HIS A 83 -8.47 7.95 -6.75
CA HIS A 83 -9.71 8.58 -6.37
C HIS A 83 -10.49 7.63 -5.46
N PHE A 84 -10.76 8.06 -4.24
CA PHE A 84 -11.59 7.36 -3.26
C PHE A 84 -12.88 8.13 -3.05
N GLY A 85 -13.98 7.41 -2.84
CA GLY A 85 -15.28 7.98 -2.51
C GLY A 85 -16.17 8.19 -3.72
N ASP A 86 -17.19 9.05 -3.53
CA ASP A 86 -18.24 9.34 -4.49
C ASP A 86 -18.45 10.86 -4.69
N HIS A 87 -19.69 11.26 -5.05
CA HIS A 87 -20.06 12.65 -5.26
C HIS A 87 -20.05 13.46 -3.95
N ASP A 88 -20.45 12.87 -2.83
CA ASP A 88 -20.65 13.59 -1.56
C ASP A 88 -19.35 13.76 -0.78
N TYR A 89 -18.45 12.79 -0.87
CA TYR A 89 -17.14 12.82 -0.24
C TYR A 89 -16.11 12.18 -1.16
N ALA A 90 -15.07 12.90 -1.51
CA ALA A 90 -14.01 12.39 -2.37
C ALA A 90 -12.62 12.77 -1.88
N GLU A 91 -11.73 11.79 -1.83
CA GLU A 91 -10.30 11.97 -1.64
C GLU A 91 -9.58 11.69 -2.96
N GLN A 92 -8.79 12.65 -3.41
CA GLN A 92 -7.99 12.54 -4.62
C GLN A 92 -6.51 12.63 -4.25
N GLN A 93 -5.72 11.73 -4.78
CA GLN A 93 -4.27 11.74 -4.59
C GLN A 93 -3.58 11.60 -5.95
N ALA A 94 -2.68 12.53 -6.24
CA ALA A 94 -1.76 12.44 -7.37
C ALA A 94 -0.34 12.38 -6.82
N SER A 95 0.47 11.44 -7.29
CA SER A 95 1.88 11.31 -6.88
C SER A 95 2.79 11.17 -8.08
N ALA A 96 3.99 11.71 -7.95
CA ALA A 96 5.07 11.49 -8.91
C ALA A 96 6.35 11.23 -8.13
N GLY A 97 7.06 10.16 -8.48
CA GLY A 97 8.27 9.73 -7.81
C GLY A 97 9.40 9.43 -8.79
N TYR A 98 10.61 9.59 -8.29
CA TYR A 98 11.84 9.23 -8.98
C TYR A 98 12.61 8.24 -8.12
N TYR A 99 13.02 7.12 -8.73
CA TYR A 99 13.73 6.02 -8.08
C TYR A 99 15.02 5.72 -8.84
N MET A 100 16.10 5.53 -8.12
CA MET A 100 17.41 5.22 -8.71
C MET A 100 18.16 4.18 -7.88
N SER A 101 18.88 3.30 -8.56
CA SER A 101 19.84 2.42 -7.90
C SER A 101 21.17 3.16 -7.78
N LEU A 102 21.64 3.34 -6.56
CA LEU A 102 22.95 3.96 -6.28
C LEU A 102 24.08 2.97 -6.52
N ASN A 103 23.83 1.70 -6.21
CA ASN A 103 24.75 0.59 -6.44
C ASN A 103 23.95 -0.74 -6.48
N ASP A 104 24.63 -1.88 -6.56
CA ASP A 104 24.00 -3.20 -6.69
C ASP A 104 23.16 -3.63 -5.49
N TRP A 105 23.38 -3.03 -4.31
CA TRP A 105 22.69 -3.39 -3.09
C TRP A 105 21.77 -2.28 -2.53
N LEU A 106 21.89 -1.03 -3.02
CA LEU A 106 21.12 0.11 -2.48
C LEU A 106 20.41 0.87 -3.60
N SER A 107 19.10 1.00 -3.47
CA SER A 107 18.26 1.88 -4.29
C SER A 107 17.55 2.89 -3.40
N MET A 108 17.34 4.08 -3.91
CA MET A 108 16.64 5.16 -3.20
C MET A 108 15.59 5.79 -4.12
N GLY A 109 14.56 6.37 -3.50
CA GLY A 109 13.52 7.08 -4.22
C GLY A 109 12.98 8.25 -3.43
N VAL A 110 12.45 9.22 -4.16
CA VAL A 110 11.73 10.37 -3.61
C VAL A 110 10.46 10.57 -4.42
N ALA A 111 9.34 10.84 -3.74
CA ALA A 111 8.07 11.12 -4.39
C ALA A 111 7.36 12.30 -3.73
N GLY A 112 6.77 13.17 -4.54
CA GLY A 112 5.82 14.17 -4.12
C GLY A 112 4.39 13.63 -4.25
N ARG A 113 3.54 13.95 -3.28
CA ARG A 113 2.10 13.62 -3.29
C ARG A 113 1.29 14.89 -3.15
N TYR A 114 0.37 15.10 -4.07
CA TYR A 114 -0.68 16.11 -3.95
C TYR A 114 -1.95 15.41 -3.49
N LEU A 115 -2.56 15.91 -2.43
CA LEU A 115 -3.76 15.37 -1.82
C LEU A 115 -4.84 16.43 -1.83
N ARG A 116 -6.06 16.03 -2.20
CA ARG A 116 -7.24 16.90 -2.21
C ARG A 116 -8.42 16.19 -1.59
N LEU A 117 -9.04 16.83 -0.62
CA LEU A 117 -10.30 16.44 -0.01
C LEU A 117 -11.39 17.37 -0.51
N GLY A 118 -12.47 16.82 -1.03
CA GLY A 118 -13.64 17.56 -1.49
C GLY A 118 -14.93 16.98 -0.92
N THR A 119 -15.88 17.86 -0.59
CA THR A 119 -17.25 17.52 -0.18
C THR A 119 -18.24 18.30 -1.05
N SER A 120 -19.41 17.75 -1.34
CA SER A 120 -20.40 18.37 -2.23
C SER A 120 -21.34 19.33 -1.52
N ASP A 121 -21.43 19.31 -0.18
CA ASP A 121 -22.46 20.05 0.56
C ASP A 121 -22.24 21.58 0.62
N GLY A 122 -21.14 22.08 0.02
CA GLY A 122 -20.81 23.51 -0.11
C GLY A 122 -20.51 24.23 1.20
N HIS A 123 -20.62 23.60 2.35
CA HIS A 123 -20.29 24.17 3.65
C HIS A 123 -18.83 24.05 4.00
N TYR A 124 -18.12 23.08 3.41
CA TYR A 124 -16.71 22.84 3.63
C TYR A 124 -15.90 23.23 2.40
N LEU A 125 -14.89 24.05 2.59
CA LEU A 125 -13.93 24.35 1.52
C LEU A 125 -13.07 23.13 1.22
N PRO A 126 -12.75 22.87 -0.06
CA PRO A 126 -11.82 21.80 -0.43
C PRO A 126 -10.47 22.02 0.25
N GLN A 127 -9.98 21.00 0.90
CA GLN A 127 -8.66 21.03 1.54
C GLN A 127 -7.62 20.41 0.60
N GLN A 128 -6.40 20.93 0.62
CA GLN A 128 -5.31 20.50 -0.26
C GLN A 128 -4.00 20.48 0.51
N TRP A 129 -3.18 19.46 0.25
CA TRP A 129 -1.88 19.30 0.88
C TRP A 129 -0.85 18.79 -0.11
N LEU A 130 0.41 19.11 0.19
CA LEU A 130 1.58 18.54 -0.47
C LEU A 130 2.35 17.72 0.55
N ALA A 131 2.60 16.47 0.25
CA ALA A 131 3.38 15.56 1.08
C ALA A 131 4.61 15.07 0.32
N LEU A 132 5.67 14.80 1.06
CA LEU A 132 6.92 14.23 0.55
C LEU A 132 7.09 12.81 1.09
N VAL A 133 7.57 11.91 0.24
CA VAL A 133 7.91 10.53 0.60
C VAL A 133 9.33 10.24 0.16
N VAL A 134 10.10 9.61 1.04
CA VAL A 134 11.44 9.10 0.75
C VAL A 134 11.45 7.61 1.04
N ALA A 135 12.03 6.83 0.14
CA ALA A 135 12.17 5.39 0.28
C ALA A 135 13.60 4.95 0.00
N ALA A 136 14.02 3.88 0.65
CA ALA A 136 15.30 3.23 0.39
C ALA A 136 15.11 1.71 0.46
N LYS A 137 15.71 0.99 -0.50
CA LYS A 137 15.71 -0.48 -0.55
C LYS A 137 17.14 -0.97 -0.50
N ALA A 138 17.44 -1.83 0.47
CA ALA A 138 18.73 -2.49 0.63
C ALA A 138 18.59 -3.99 0.35
N THR A 139 19.26 -4.48 -0.69
CA THR A 139 19.30 -5.89 -1.08
C THR A 139 20.56 -6.52 -0.51
N LEU A 140 20.43 -7.27 0.58
CA LEU A 140 21.58 -7.89 1.27
C LEU A 140 22.04 -9.19 0.61
N SER A 141 21.10 -9.88 -0.03
CA SER A 141 21.37 -11.10 -0.81
C SER A 141 20.28 -11.29 -1.87
N PRO A 142 20.43 -12.21 -2.83
CA PRO A 142 19.35 -12.54 -3.78
C PRO A 142 18.05 -12.98 -3.12
N SER A 143 18.14 -13.44 -1.86
CA SER A 143 16.98 -13.95 -1.11
C SER A 143 16.44 -12.96 -0.07
N LEU A 144 17.16 -11.89 0.28
CA LEU A 144 16.80 -11.02 1.40
C LEU A 144 17.00 -9.55 1.06
N TYR A 145 15.93 -8.79 1.23
CA TYR A 145 15.99 -7.33 1.11
C TYR A 145 15.18 -6.64 2.21
N PHE A 146 15.52 -5.39 2.46
CA PHE A 146 14.78 -4.49 3.34
C PHE A 146 14.39 -3.24 2.58
N THR A 147 13.18 -2.75 2.83
CA THR A 147 12.71 -1.47 2.31
C THR A 147 12.28 -0.59 3.47
N GLY A 148 12.86 0.59 3.58
CA GLY A 148 12.43 1.63 4.52
C GLY A 148 11.76 2.76 3.77
N GLN A 149 10.66 3.27 4.29
CA GLN A 149 9.96 4.41 3.73
C GLN A 149 9.57 5.38 4.84
N THR A 150 9.69 6.67 4.57
CA THR A 150 9.15 7.72 5.43
C THR A 150 8.45 8.78 4.59
N GLY A 151 7.38 9.35 5.13
CA GLY A 151 6.62 10.39 4.46
C GLY A 151 6.03 11.41 5.42
N THR A 152 5.74 12.61 4.91
CA THR A 152 5.05 13.64 5.67
C THR A 152 3.53 13.48 5.59
N ARG A 153 2.83 13.86 6.67
CA ARG A 153 1.36 13.89 6.79
C ARG A 153 0.91 15.32 7.17
N PRO A 154 0.91 16.25 6.22
CA PRO A 154 0.63 17.65 6.52
C PRO A 154 -0.83 17.94 6.95
N TRP A 155 -1.71 16.95 6.86
CA TRP A 155 -3.11 17.01 7.33
C TRP A 155 -3.27 16.55 8.78
N ASP A 156 -2.25 15.99 9.38
CA ASP A 156 -2.24 15.49 10.76
C ASP A 156 -1.13 16.20 11.55
N GLU A 157 -1.52 17.25 12.29
CA GLU A 157 -0.59 18.05 13.08
C GLU A 157 -0.01 17.28 14.28
N GLU A 158 -0.76 16.30 14.82
CA GLU A 158 -0.30 15.49 15.95
C GLU A 158 0.73 14.44 15.52
N ARG A 159 0.60 13.94 14.28
CA ARG A 159 1.43 12.87 13.71
C ARG A 159 1.89 13.24 12.30
N PRO A 160 2.80 14.21 12.17
CA PRO A 160 3.18 14.75 10.86
C PRO A 160 4.03 13.80 10.01
N TRP A 161 4.38 12.63 10.54
CA TRP A 161 5.23 11.65 9.87
C TRP A 161 4.62 10.26 9.87
N GLN A 162 4.80 9.54 8.76
CA GLN A 162 4.58 8.11 8.67
C GLN A 162 5.90 7.42 8.35
N MET A 163 6.08 6.21 8.87
CA MET A 163 7.27 5.41 8.63
C MET A 163 6.86 3.96 8.41
N SER A 164 7.53 3.27 7.49
CA SER A 164 7.40 1.82 7.35
C SER A 164 8.76 1.16 7.13
N LEU A 165 8.86 -0.07 7.60
CA LEU A 165 10.00 -0.94 7.38
C LEU A 165 9.47 -2.31 6.93
N GLU A 166 9.84 -2.72 5.74
CA GLU A 166 9.53 -4.01 5.15
C GLU A 166 10.77 -4.90 5.10
N MET A 167 10.58 -6.17 5.33
CA MET A 167 11.54 -7.23 5.07
C MET A 167 10.93 -8.21 4.05
N GLY A 168 11.61 -8.42 2.95
CA GLY A 168 11.26 -9.43 1.95
C GLY A 168 12.26 -10.58 1.98
N TYR A 169 11.76 -11.80 2.13
CA TYR A 169 12.55 -13.02 2.15
C TYR A 169 12.06 -14.02 1.09
N ARG A 170 12.98 -14.43 0.22
CA ARG A 170 12.72 -15.35 -0.90
C ARG A 170 13.56 -16.63 -0.71
N PRO A 171 13.09 -17.59 0.11
CA PRO A 171 13.85 -18.82 0.41
C PRO A 171 14.11 -19.66 -0.85
N VAL A 172 13.18 -19.64 -1.78
CA VAL A 172 13.24 -20.33 -3.09
C VAL A 172 12.60 -19.41 -4.13
N ASN A 173 12.92 -19.61 -5.41
CA ASN A 173 12.50 -18.71 -6.50
C ASN A 173 10.97 -18.54 -6.63
N HIS A 174 10.21 -19.51 -6.18
CA HIS A 174 8.75 -19.52 -6.29
C HIS A 174 8.01 -19.14 -4.99
N LEU A 175 8.72 -18.81 -3.92
CA LEU A 175 8.11 -18.41 -2.64
C LEU A 175 8.71 -17.09 -2.15
N LEU A 176 7.86 -16.11 -1.88
CA LEU A 176 8.20 -14.83 -1.26
C LEU A 176 7.42 -14.68 0.03
N ALA A 177 8.09 -14.35 1.11
CA ALA A 177 7.50 -13.96 2.39
C ALA A 177 7.82 -12.49 2.65
N LEU A 178 6.82 -11.72 3.10
CA LEU A 178 6.91 -10.30 3.39
C LEU A 178 6.44 -10.02 4.81
N VAL A 179 7.15 -9.15 5.50
CA VAL A 179 6.73 -8.58 6.77
C VAL A 179 7.00 -7.10 6.74
N GLU A 180 5.99 -6.29 6.99
CA GLU A 180 6.11 -4.84 7.11
C GLU A 180 5.60 -4.38 8.47
N VAL A 181 6.32 -3.45 9.07
CA VAL A 181 5.88 -2.72 10.26
C VAL A 181 5.72 -1.26 9.87
N GLU A 182 4.54 -0.74 10.07
CA GLU A 182 4.16 0.62 9.74
C GLU A 182 3.77 1.38 11.01
N SER A 183 4.25 2.60 11.12
CA SER A 183 3.83 3.58 12.12
C SER A 183 3.18 4.76 11.41
N GLU A 184 1.87 4.80 11.43
CA GLU A 184 1.06 5.89 10.90
C GLU A 184 0.22 6.52 12.01
N GLU A 185 -0.98 6.01 12.28
CA GLU A 185 -1.82 6.39 13.43
C GLU A 185 -1.55 5.50 14.65
N CYS A 186 -1.29 4.24 14.38
CA CYS A 186 -0.88 3.23 15.35
C CYS A 186 0.18 2.34 14.70
N LEU A 187 0.85 1.55 15.52
CA LEU A 187 1.77 0.54 15.01
C LEU A 187 0.96 -0.58 14.38
N ARG A 188 1.16 -0.79 13.07
CA ARG A 188 0.56 -1.87 12.28
C ARG A 188 1.62 -2.85 11.85
N MET A 189 1.26 -4.10 11.79
CA MET A 189 2.08 -5.15 11.18
C MET A 189 1.30 -5.78 10.04
N HIS A 190 1.96 -5.92 8.91
CA HIS A 190 1.46 -6.58 7.71
C HIS A 190 2.35 -7.77 7.43
N CYS A 191 1.76 -8.91 7.14
CA CYS A 191 2.50 -10.11 6.75
C CYS A 191 1.85 -10.71 5.52
N GLY A 192 2.67 -11.18 4.59
CA GLY A 192 2.19 -11.78 3.36
C GLY A 192 3.10 -12.89 2.86
N ALA A 193 2.50 -13.82 2.13
CA ALA A 193 3.22 -14.86 1.40
C ALA A 193 2.68 -14.97 -0.02
N GLU A 194 3.58 -15.06 -0.99
CA GLU A 194 3.28 -15.25 -2.40
C GLU A 194 3.93 -16.54 -2.89
N TYR A 195 3.15 -17.40 -3.48
CA TYR A 195 3.62 -18.60 -4.17
C TYR A 195 3.40 -18.45 -5.66
N CYS A 196 4.46 -18.60 -6.45
CA CYS A 196 4.46 -18.52 -7.90
C CYS A 196 4.46 -19.94 -8.50
N TYR A 197 3.39 -20.31 -9.19
CA TYR A 197 3.28 -21.58 -9.90
C TYR A 197 3.55 -21.40 -11.39
N ARG A 198 4.52 -22.17 -11.92
CA ARG A 198 4.93 -22.15 -13.33
C ARG A 198 5.24 -20.76 -13.89
N GLU A 199 5.72 -19.82 -13.03
CA GLU A 199 6.11 -18.45 -13.40
C GLU A 199 4.95 -17.55 -13.91
N HIS A 200 3.72 -18.08 -13.98
CA HIS A 200 2.56 -17.41 -14.56
C HIS A 200 1.41 -17.23 -13.58
N TYR A 201 1.26 -18.11 -12.60
CA TYR A 201 0.15 -18.09 -11.66
C TYR A 201 0.65 -17.78 -10.26
N PHE A 202 -0.06 -16.91 -9.55
CA PHE A 202 0.31 -16.47 -8.22
C PHE A 202 -0.82 -16.78 -7.25
N LEU A 203 -0.47 -17.39 -6.12
CA LEU A 203 -1.35 -17.55 -4.97
C LEU A 203 -0.79 -16.72 -3.84
N ARG A 204 -1.64 -15.95 -3.17
CA ARG A 204 -1.23 -15.02 -2.13
C ARG A 204 -2.14 -15.13 -0.93
N ALA A 205 -1.55 -14.99 0.24
CA ALA A 205 -2.27 -14.86 1.50
C ALA A 205 -1.53 -13.86 2.39
N GLY A 206 -2.28 -13.13 3.18
CA GLY A 206 -1.70 -12.15 4.08
C GLY A 206 -2.62 -11.82 5.26
N PHE A 207 -2.08 -11.09 6.20
CA PHE A 207 -2.87 -10.52 7.28
C PHE A 207 -2.30 -9.18 7.72
N SER A 208 -3.15 -8.34 8.32
CA SER A 208 -2.78 -7.10 8.99
C SER A 208 -3.36 -7.05 10.41
N THR A 209 -2.72 -6.27 11.30
CA THR A 209 -3.09 -6.25 12.72
C THR A 209 -4.01 -5.11 13.12
N ALA A 210 -3.96 -3.96 12.45
CA ALA A 210 -4.74 -2.80 12.83
C ALA A 210 -5.24 -2.03 11.58
N PRO A 211 -6.46 -2.29 11.10
CA PRO A 211 -7.44 -3.25 11.60
C PRO A 211 -7.03 -4.70 11.31
N LEU A 212 -7.50 -5.62 12.17
CA LEU A 212 -7.29 -7.04 11.91
C LEU A 212 -8.04 -7.43 10.63
N ALA A 213 -7.29 -7.88 9.64
CA ALA A 213 -7.85 -8.37 8.38
C ALA A 213 -7.05 -9.57 7.88
N LEU A 214 -7.76 -10.52 7.30
CA LEU A 214 -7.19 -11.64 6.55
C LEU A 214 -7.38 -11.34 5.07
N SER A 215 -6.36 -11.58 4.28
CA SER A 215 -6.41 -11.34 2.84
C SER A 215 -5.94 -12.54 2.03
N PHE A 216 -6.58 -12.71 0.89
CA PHE A 216 -6.26 -13.76 -0.07
C PHE A 216 -6.31 -13.18 -1.48
N GLY A 217 -5.55 -13.76 -2.39
CA GLY A 217 -5.59 -13.35 -3.78
C GLY A 217 -4.97 -14.35 -4.72
N VAL A 218 -5.35 -14.20 -5.98
CA VAL A 218 -4.81 -14.96 -7.10
C VAL A 218 -4.38 -13.99 -8.18
N GLY A 219 -3.33 -14.35 -8.89
CA GLY A 219 -2.84 -13.58 -10.02
C GLY A 219 -2.47 -14.47 -11.19
N ALA A 220 -2.51 -13.90 -12.38
CA ALA A 220 -2.05 -14.57 -13.58
C ALA A 220 -1.32 -13.59 -14.50
N ARG A 221 -0.22 -14.04 -15.10
CA ARG A 221 0.57 -13.27 -16.08
C ARG A 221 0.58 -14.00 -17.42
N PHE A 222 0.16 -13.30 -18.46
CA PHE A 222 0.07 -13.80 -19.85
C PHE A 222 0.84 -12.86 -20.77
N GLY A 223 2.08 -13.22 -21.12
CA GLY A 223 2.96 -12.34 -21.89
C GLY A 223 3.14 -10.99 -21.18
N ASN A 224 2.66 -9.93 -21.81
CA ASN A 224 2.78 -8.56 -21.30
C ASN A 224 1.61 -8.14 -20.38
N TYR A 225 0.61 -8.98 -20.16
CA TYR A 225 -0.56 -8.65 -19.35
C TYR A 225 -0.51 -9.40 -18.02
N SER A 226 -0.93 -8.74 -16.96
CA SER A 226 -1.23 -9.40 -15.68
C SER A 226 -2.60 -9.00 -15.17
N ILE A 227 -3.26 -9.95 -14.54
CA ILE A 227 -4.51 -9.75 -13.81
C ILE A 227 -4.33 -10.29 -12.41
N ASP A 228 -4.70 -9.51 -11.42
CA ASP A 228 -4.69 -9.88 -10.01
C ASP A 228 -6.05 -9.60 -9.40
N ILE A 229 -6.54 -10.54 -8.60
CA ILE A 229 -7.80 -10.44 -7.86
C ILE A 229 -7.49 -10.75 -6.41
N ALA A 230 -7.99 -9.93 -5.50
CA ALA A 230 -7.81 -10.10 -4.06
C ALA A 230 -9.09 -9.78 -3.30
N ALA A 231 -9.16 -10.30 -2.08
CA ALA A 231 -10.16 -9.91 -1.10
C ALA A 231 -9.51 -9.83 0.26
N ALA A 232 -9.80 -8.76 1.00
CA ALA A 232 -9.47 -8.61 2.41
C ALA A 232 -10.74 -8.68 3.24
N ASP A 233 -10.75 -9.54 4.24
CA ASP A 233 -11.85 -9.70 5.19
C ASP A 233 -11.49 -8.99 6.50
N TYR A 234 -12.14 -7.87 6.74
CA TYR A 234 -11.98 -7.07 7.94
C TYR A 234 -12.99 -7.53 9.00
N GLN A 235 -12.49 -7.99 10.13
CA GLN A 235 -13.30 -8.62 11.20
C GLN A 235 -14.58 -7.86 11.57
N SER A 236 -14.58 -6.52 11.49
CA SER A 236 -15.71 -5.68 11.90
C SER A 236 -16.45 -5.01 10.75
N LEU A 237 -15.86 -4.95 9.57
CA LEU A 237 -16.35 -4.15 8.43
C LEU A 237 -16.73 -5.01 7.21
N GLY A 238 -16.33 -6.28 7.20
CA GLY A 238 -16.63 -7.21 6.11
C GLY A 238 -15.60 -7.23 4.99
N ILE A 239 -16.00 -7.77 3.86
CA ILE A 239 -15.12 -8.09 2.74
C ILE A 239 -14.90 -6.87 1.84
N THR A 240 -13.65 -6.66 1.46
CA THR A 240 -13.22 -5.65 0.49
C THR A 240 -12.53 -6.33 -0.68
N PRO A 241 -13.22 -6.55 -1.81
CA PRO A 241 -12.59 -7.06 -3.02
C PRO A 241 -11.79 -5.98 -3.75
N GLN A 242 -10.73 -6.40 -4.44
CA GLN A 242 -9.88 -5.57 -5.29
C GLN A 242 -9.47 -6.33 -6.55
N ILE A 243 -9.41 -5.64 -7.68
CA ILE A 243 -8.94 -6.16 -8.95
C ILE A 243 -7.93 -5.19 -9.56
N SER A 244 -6.86 -5.75 -10.13
CA SER A 244 -5.81 -4.99 -10.82
C SER A 244 -5.53 -5.59 -12.18
N LEU A 245 -5.33 -4.73 -13.16
CA LEU A 245 -4.88 -5.09 -14.50
C LEU A 245 -3.62 -4.30 -14.80
N ALA A 246 -2.56 -4.96 -15.26
CA ALA A 246 -1.34 -4.28 -15.69
C ALA A 246 -0.86 -4.74 -17.06
N LEU A 247 -0.28 -3.79 -17.79
CA LEU A 247 0.39 -3.99 -19.06
C LEU A 247 1.88 -3.65 -18.88
N TRP A 248 2.73 -4.64 -19.17
CA TRP A 248 4.18 -4.56 -19.11
C TRP A 248 4.74 -4.43 -20.53
N PHE A 249 5.74 -3.58 -20.77
CA PHE A 249 6.29 -3.35 -22.13
C PHE A 249 7.72 -2.84 -22.13
#